data_8455881db45a02b1139207dd423dee92
#
_entry.id   8455881db45a02b1139207dd423dee92
#
_cell.length_a   1.000
_cell.length_b   1.000
_cell.length_c   1.000
_cell.angle_alpha   90.00
_cell.angle_beta   90.00
_cell.angle_gamma   90.00
#
_symmetry.space_group_name_H-M   'P 1'
#
loop_
_entity.id
_entity.type
_entity.pdbx_description
1 polymer ?
#
loop_
_entity_poly.entity_id
_entity_poly.type
_entity_poly.pdbx_seq_one_letter_code
_entity_poly.pdbx_strand_id
1 'polypeptide(L)'
;MKSDKPFLERYFYDPTLLQKGLIFALYPFSLIYQGIATLKRKMAKKHDFKIPLISVGNLIAGGSGKTPFILEIAPRYQEVAVISRGYQRDSKGLVVVSVKGNILVSQQTAGDEAYLLALNLKQASVIVSEKRELGVLKALELGAKIVFLDDGFRFNFNQFNLLLKPKIPPYYPFCLPSGLYRESIKSYKEAHLVITEDKDYQRITSISHPTERMLLVTAIANPSRLDAFLPKEVVKKLYFRDHALFDLELLEKEFYQNNATSLLVTSKDLVKLQDCNLPLSVLKLKLEICPKILERIDRYILSYPCNTKEHL
;
A
#
# COMPACT_ATOMS: atom_id res chain seq x y z
N MET A 1 24.02 -23.02 -1.12
CA MET A 1 23.05 -22.48 -2.08
C MET A 1 23.13 -20.95 -2.05
N LYS A 2 23.72 -20.34 -3.07
CA LYS A 2 23.68 -18.86 -3.20
C LYS A 2 22.26 -18.49 -3.61
N SER A 3 21.56 -17.75 -2.77
CA SER A 3 20.22 -17.23 -3.02
C SER A 3 20.28 -16.32 -4.27
N ASP A 4 19.54 -16.67 -5.33
CA ASP A 4 19.36 -15.85 -6.54
C ASP A 4 18.43 -14.66 -6.29
N LYS A 5 18.67 -13.91 -5.20
CA LYS A 5 17.93 -12.70 -4.93
C LYS A 5 18.26 -11.65 -5.99
N PRO A 6 17.27 -10.90 -6.50
CA PRO A 6 17.49 -9.80 -7.41
C PRO A 6 18.53 -8.80 -6.89
N PHE A 7 19.29 -8.17 -7.80
CA PHE A 7 20.36 -7.25 -7.43
C PHE A 7 19.92 -6.17 -6.44
N LEU A 8 18.75 -5.55 -6.63
CA LEU A 8 18.22 -4.50 -5.76
C LEU A 8 17.81 -5.04 -4.39
N GLU A 9 17.27 -6.25 -4.29
CA GLU A 9 16.92 -6.85 -3.01
C GLU A 9 18.18 -7.11 -2.18
N ARG A 10 19.24 -7.67 -2.81
CA ARG A 10 20.53 -7.84 -2.15
C ARG A 10 21.14 -6.50 -1.73
N TYR A 11 21.14 -5.52 -2.63
CA TYR A 11 21.69 -4.19 -2.38
C TYR A 11 21.10 -3.53 -1.12
N PHE A 12 19.79 -3.63 -0.92
CA PHE A 12 19.14 -2.97 0.20
C PHE A 12 19.05 -3.79 1.48
N TYR A 13 19.03 -5.14 1.41
CA TYR A 13 18.78 -5.99 2.57
C TYR A 13 19.93 -6.91 2.96
N ASP A 14 20.82 -7.27 2.03
CA ASP A 14 21.95 -8.18 2.26
C ASP A 14 23.11 -7.87 1.29
N PRO A 15 23.71 -6.66 1.39
CA PRO A 15 24.68 -6.20 0.43
C PRO A 15 26.03 -6.93 0.51
N THR A 16 26.55 -7.33 -0.65
CA THR A 16 27.92 -7.85 -0.80
C THR A 16 28.96 -6.77 -0.51
N LEU A 17 30.23 -7.15 -0.37
CA LEU A 17 31.32 -6.17 -0.17
C LEU A 17 31.39 -5.11 -1.27
N LEU A 18 31.26 -5.52 -2.53
CA LEU A 18 31.22 -4.58 -3.66
C LEU A 18 30.03 -3.63 -3.58
N GLN A 19 28.83 -4.17 -3.24
CA GLN A 19 27.63 -3.36 -3.06
C GLN A 19 27.77 -2.39 -1.86
N LYS A 20 28.43 -2.78 -0.78
CA LYS A 20 28.76 -1.89 0.35
C LYS A 20 29.67 -0.75 -0.10
N GLY A 21 30.69 -1.04 -0.91
CA GLY A 21 31.53 0.01 -1.52
C GLY A 21 30.70 1.00 -2.33
N LEU A 22 29.80 0.51 -3.18
CA LEU A 22 28.90 1.36 -3.98
C LEU A 22 27.95 2.18 -3.08
N ILE A 23 27.37 1.57 -2.03
CA ILE A 23 26.51 2.26 -1.07
C ILE A 23 27.22 3.47 -0.45
N PHE A 24 28.47 3.29 0.02
CA PHE A 24 29.23 4.40 0.60
C PHE A 24 29.66 5.43 -0.44
N ALA A 25 30.01 5.03 -1.65
CA ALA A 25 30.31 5.96 -2.74
C ALA A 25 29.10 6.84 -3.11
N LEU A 26 27.88 6.30 -3.03
CA LEU A 26 26.63 7.03 -3.29
C LEU A 26 26.11 7.81 -2.08
N TYR A 27 26.66 7.62 -0.88
CA TYR A 27 26.14 8.22 0.36
C TYR A 27 26.07 9.76 0.33
N PRO A 28 27.01 10.51 -0.25
CA PRO A 28 26.88 11.97 -0.36
C PRO A 28 25.60 12.39 -1.12
N PHE A 29 25.22 11.66 -2.17
CA PHE A 29 23.97 11.94 -2.91
C PHE A 29 22.73 11.66 -2.06
N SER A 30 22.80 10.67 -1.18
CA SER A 30 21.71 10.38 -0.22
C SER A 30 21.54 11.49 0.79
N LEU A 31 22.61 12.14 1.23
CA LEU A 31 22.52 13.31 2.12
C LEU A 31 21.85 14.49 1.41
N ILE A 32 22.22 14.76 0.14
CA ILE A 32 21.58 15.81 -0.68
C ILE A 32 20.09 15.50 -0.85
N TYR A 33 19.76 14.27 -1.24
CA TYR A 33 18.36 13.83 -1.40
C TYR A 33 17.57 14.04 -0.09
N GLN A 34 18.13 13.61 1.04
CA GLN A 34 17.52 13.77 2.37
C GLN A 34 17.31 15.24 2.72
N GLY A 35 18.29 16.10 2.44
CA GLY A 35 18.22 17.55 2.66
C GLY A 35 17.08 18.16 1.85
N ILE A 36 16.99 17.86 0.55
CA ILE A 36 15.92 18.33 -0.33
C ILE A 36 14.54 17.83 0.14
N ALA A 37 14.40 16.55 0.48
CA ALA A 37 13.15 15.98 0.95
C ALA A 37 12.67 16.65 2.25
N THR A 38 13.59 16.84 3.20
CA THR A 38 13.30 17.52 4.47
C THR A 38 12.91 18.98 4.28
N LEU A 39 13.63 19.70 3.40
CA LEU A 39 13.35 21.11 3.11
C LEU A 39 11.99 21.27 2.45
N LYS A 40 11.68 20.48 1.42
CA LYS A 40 10.36 20.49 0.76
C LYS A 40 9.22 20.28 1.74
N ARG A 41 9.37 19.32 2.68
CA ARG A 41 8.35 19.05 3.69
C ARG A 41 8.18 20.20 4.67
N LYS A 42 9.28 20.80 5.14
CA LYS A 42 9.25 21.95 6.06
C LYS A 42 8.66 23.22 5.41
N MET A 43 8.94 23.42 4.13
CA MET A 43 8.42 24.56 3.36
C MET A 43 7.00 24.36 2.85
N ALA A 44 6.45 23.15 2.93
CA ALA A 44 5.09 22.88 2.50
C ALA A 44 4.10 23.71 3.33
N LYS A 45 3.16 24.38 2.64
CA LYS A 45 2.13 25.20 3.29
C LYS A 45 1.26 24.32 4.20
N LYS A 46 1.06 24.78 5.42
CA LYS A 46 0.18 24.09 6.37
C LYS A 46 -1.27 24.30 5.97
N HIS A 47 -2.01 23.20 5.81
CA HIS A 47 -3.45 23.22 5.54
C HIS A 47 -4.20 22.53 6.68
N ASP A 48 -5.33 23.13 7.07
CA ASP A 48 -6.27 22.59 8.03
C ASP A 48 -7.66 22.58 7.41
N PHE A 49 -8.16 21.38 7.10
CA PHE A 49 -9.44 21.18 6.42
C PHE A 49 -10.63 21.06 7.39
N LYS A 50 -10.38 21.19 8.70
CA LYS A 50 -11.39 21.12 9.77
C LYS A 50 -12.15 19.79 9.87
N ILE A 51 -11.61 18.74 9.27
CA ILE A 51 -12.08 17.36 9.39
C ILE A 51 -10.91 16.44 9.79
N PRO A 52 -11.16 15.26 10.38
CA PRO A 52 -10.13 14.30 10.68
C PRO A 52 -9.45 13.80 9.40
N LEU A 53 -8.14 14.03 9.29
CA LEU A 53 -7.29 13.47 8.25
C LEU A 53 -6.37 12.43 8.87
N ILE A 54 -6.41 11.18 8.41
CA ILE A 54 -5.54 10.10 8.86
C ILE A 54 -4.60 9.72 7.72
N SER A 55 -3.32 10.04 7.88
CA SER A 55 -2.30 9.67 6.92
C SER A 55 -1.71 8.30 7.28
N VAL A 56 -1.84 7.34 6.39
CA VAL A 56 -1.18 6.04 6.47
C VAL A 56 0.02 6.05 5.53
N GLY A 57 1.22 6.05 6.08
CA GLY A 57 2.45 6.22 5.35
C GLY A 57 3.54 5.24 5.75
N ASN A 58 4.69 5.35 5.10
CA ASN A 58 5.93 4.69 5.47
C ASN A 58 7.12 5.54 5.04
N LEU A 59 8.31 5.25 5.60
CA LEU A 59 9.53 5.99 5.27
C LEU A 59 10.39 5.30 4.20
N ILE A 60 10.06 4.07 3.78
CA ILE A 60 10.84 3.32 2.78
C ILE A 60 10.14 3.32 1.41
N ALA A 61 10.92 3.11 0.35
CA ALA A 61 10.36 2.78 -0.96
C ALA A 61 9.86 1.32 -0.97
N GLY A 62 8.77 1.07 -1.71
CA GLY A 62 8.17 -0.26 -1.87
C GLY A 62 6.97 -0.54 -0.97
N GLY A 63 6.45 -1.75 -1.08
CA GLY A 63 5.22 -2.19 -0.41
C GLY A 63 5.41 -2.43 1.08
N SER A 64 4.85 -1.60 1.91
CA SER A 64 4.90 -1.68 3.37
C SER A 64 3.59 -2.09 4.03
N GLY A 65 2.56 -2.45 3.22
CA GLY A 65 1.26 -2.84 3.75
C GLY A 65 0.29 -1.67 4.05
N LYS A 66 0.53 -0.47 3.48
CA LYS A 66 -0.38 0.68 3.65
C LYS A 66 -1.80 0.39 3.18
N THR A 67 -1.94 -0.10 1.95
CA THR A 67 -3.25 -0.41 1.35
C THR A 67 -4.02 -1.45 2.17
N PRO A 68 -3.46 -2.61 2.55
CA PRO A 68 -4.12 -3.54 3.47
C PRO A 68 -4.52 -2.90 4.82
N PHE A 69 -3.68 -2.00 5.35
CA PHE A 69 -3.98 -1.32 6.61
C PHE A 69 -5.18 -0.38 6.49
N ILE A 70 -5.26 0.39 5.39
CA ILE A 70 -6.42 1.25 5.09
C ILE A 70 -7.67 0.40 4.88
N LEU A 71 -7.58 -0.72 4.15
CA LEU A 71 -8.70 -1.64 3.94
C LEU A 71 -9.26 -2.22 5.24
N GLU A 72 -8.44 -2.37 6.26
CA GLU A 72 -8.87 -2.89 7.57
C GLU A 72 -9.50 -1.80 8.46
N ILE A 73 -8.97 -0.57 8.42
CA ILE A 73 -9.44 0.47 9.34
C ILE A 73 -10.56 1.34 8.77
N ALA A 74 -10.55 1.65 7.47
CA ALA A 74 -11.53 2.56 6.87
C ALA A 74 -12.99 2.08 6.98
N PRO A 75 -13.32 0.77 6.85
CA PRO A 75 -14.69 0.28 6.98
C PRO A 75 -15.32 0.43 8.37
N ARG A 76 -14.51 0.75 9.39
CA ARG A 76 -15.00 0.99 10.76
C ARG A 76 -15.76 2.30 10.90
N TYR A 77 -15.63 3.20 9.95
CA TYR A 77 -16.18 4.55 9.99
C TYR A 77 -17.14 4.78 8.82
N GLN A 78 -18.07 5.70 9.04
CA GLN A 78 -19.02 6.13 8.02
C GLN A 78 -18.52 7.41 7.32
N GLU A 79 -19.06 7.70 6.14
CA GLU A 79 -18.77 8.92 5.37
C GLU A 79 -17.26 9.14 5.15
N VAL A 80 -16.58 8.04 4.81
CA VAL A 80 -15.13 8.00 4.59
C VAL A 80 -14.78 8.28 3.14
N ALA A 81 -13.72 9.05 2.92
CA ALA A 81 -13.01 9.06 1.65
C ALA A 81 -11.57 8.59 1.81
N VAL A 82 -11.06 7.87 0.82
CA VAL A 82 -9.65 7.48 0.73
C VAL A 82 -9.02 8.19 -0.45
N ILE A 83 -7.91 8.88 -0.22
CA ILE A 83 -7.19 9.61 -1.26
C ILE A 83 -5.83 8.96 -1.48
N SER A 84 -5.62 8.42 -2.70
CA SER A 84 -4.35 7.86 -3.15
C SER A 84 -3.69 8.73 -4.22
N ARG A 85 -2.45 8.43 -4.57
CA ARG A 85 -1.75 9.11 -5.66
C ARG A 85 -2.21 8.62 -7.03
N GLY A 86 -2.65 7.37 -7.11
CA GLY A 86 -2.89 6.70 -8.38
C GLY A 86 -1.57 6.40 -9.09
N TYR A 87 -0.71 5.60 -8.45
CA TYR A 87 0.56 5.19 -9.03
C TYR A 87 0.34 4.32 -10.27
N GLN A 88 1.10 4.56 -11.35
CA GLN A 88 1.02 3.85 -12.64
C GLN A 88 -0.37 3.83 -13.30
N ARG A 89 -1.15 4.89 -13.13
CA ARG A 89 -2.41 5.09 -13.85
C ARG A 89 -2.17 5.85 -15.16
N ASP A 90 -3.05 5.66 -16.13
CA ASP A 90 -2.99 6.35 -17.43
C ASP A 90 -3.52 7.80 -17.34
N SER A 91 -4.40 8.07 -16.38
CA SER A 91 -4.99 9.38 -16.16
C SER A 91 -4.06 10.33 -15.42
N LYS A 92 -4.34 11.64 -15.48
CA LYS A 92 -3.62 12.71 -14.74
C LYS A 92 -4.61 13.58 -13.98
N GLY A 93 -4.10 14.29 -12.97
CA GLY A 93 -4.90 15.20 -12.16
C GLY A 93 -5.79 14.47 -11.16
N LEU A 94 -6.93 15.07 -10.83
CA LEU A 94 -7.90 14.52 -9.90
C LEU A 94 -8.90 13.63 -10.66
N VAL A 95 -9.10 12.40 -10.17
CA VAL A 95 -10.13 11.49 -10.66
C VAL A 95 -10.87 10.87 -9.49
N VAL A 96 -12.20 10.90 -9.51
CA VAL A 96 -13.04 10.16 -8.57
C VAL A 96 -13.17 8.73 -9.08
N VAL A 97 -12.58 7.79 -8.33
CA VAL A 97 -12.56 6.36 -8.70
C VAL A 97 -13.87 5.68 -8.33
N SER A 98 -14.38 5.98 -7.13
CA SER A 98 -15.68 5.50 -6.67
C SER A 98 -16.34 6.50 -5.73
N VAL A 99 -17.67 6.47 -5.67
CA VAL A 99 -18.49 7.21 -4.71
C VAL A 99 -19.32 6.22 -3.90
N LYS A 100 -19.08 6.14 -2.60
CA LYS A 100 -19.80 5.23 -1.67
C LYS A 100 -19.90 3.80 -2.24
N GLY A 101 -18.78 3.29 -2.78
CA GLY A 101 -18.66 1.94 -3.36
C GLY A 101 -19.06 1.79 -4.82
N ASN A 102 -19.72 2.77 -5.44
CA ASN A 102 -20.01 2.76 -6.88
C ASN A 102 -18.77 3.16 -7.66
N ILE A 103 -18.21 2.23 -8.43
CA ILE A 103 -17.01 2.43 -9.25
C ILE A 103 -17.40 3.22 -10.51
N LEU A 104 -16.65 4.28 -10.81
CA LEU A 104 -16.94 5.23 -11.89
C LEU A 104 -15.95 5.15 -13.06
N VAL A 105 -14.80 4.52 -12.86
CA VAL A 105 -13.71 4.48 -13.86
C VAL A 105 -13.07 3.11 -13.92
N SER A 106 -12.35 2.83 -15.01
CA SER A 106 -11.61 1.59 -15.18
C SER A 106 -10.36 1.52 -14.28
N GLN A 107 -9.80 0.33 -14.14
CA GLN A 107 -8.56 0.07 -13.43
C GLN A 107 -7.38 0.88 -14.01
N GLN A 108 -7.28 0.95 -15.35
CA GLN A 108 -6.20 1.70 -16.04
C GLN A 108 -6.28 3.20 -15.70
N THR A 109 -7.49 3.75 -15.60
CA THR A 109 -7.72 5.15 -15.21
C THR A 109 -7.40 5.40 -13.74
N ALA A 110 -7.74 4.46 -12.86
CA ALA A 110 -7.55 4.59 -11.41
C ALA A 110 -6.13 4.24 -10.94
N GLY A 111 -5.49 3.26 -11.57
CA GLY A 111 -4.32 2.55 -11.09
C GLY A 111 -4.68 1.40 -10.13
N ASP A 112 -3.85 0.36 -10.10
CA ASP A 112 -4.11 -0.91 -9.40
C ASP A 112 -4.52 -0.73 -7.93
N GLU A 113 -3.76 0.07 -7.17
CA GLU A 113 -3.98 0.22 -5.72
C GLU A 113 -5.28 0.97 -5.41
N ALA A 114 -5.56 2.04 -6.15
CA ALA A 114 -6.78 2.81 -5.96
C ALA A 114 -8.03 2.03 -6.41
N TYR A 115 -7.91 1.26 -7.49
CA TYR A 115 -8.98 0.38 -7.94
C TYR A 115 -9.27 -0.74 -6.94
N LEU A 116 -8.21 -1.35 -6.37
CA LEU A 116 -8.34 -2.34 -5.29
C LEU A 116 -9.04 -1.75 -4.06
N LEU A 117 -8.70 -0.51 -3.66
CA LEU A 117 -9.39 0.19 -2.59
C LEU A 117 -10.88 0.36 -2.91
N ALA A 118 -11.23 0.81 -4.13
CA ALA A 118 -12.61 1.00 -4.56
C ALA A 118 -13.42 -0.30 -4.59
N LEU A 119 -12.81 -1.41 -5.03
CA LEU A 119 -13.45 -2.73 -5.04
C LEU A 119 -13.82 -3.23 -3.64
N ASN A 120 -12.99 -2.92 -2.63
CA ASN A 120 -13.14 -3.48 -1.28
C ASN A 120 -13.84 -2.53 -0.30
N LEU A 121 -13.81 -1.22 -0.53
CA LEU A 121 -14.43 -0.21 0.33
C LEU A 121 -15.83 0.16 -0.17
N LYS A 122 -16.83 -0.69 0.11
CA LYS A 122 -18.20 -0.55 -0.42
C LYS A 122 -18.98 0.65 0.10
N GLN A 123 -18.51 1.29 1.18
CA GLN A 123 -19.20 2.47 1.76
C GLN A 123 -18.34 3.74 1.70
N ALA A 124 -17.11 3.64 1.21
CA ALA A 124 -16.21 4.77 1.10
C ALA A 124 -16.12 5.30 -0.35
N SER A 125 -15.78 6.57 -0.48
CA SER A 125 -15.39 7.16 -1.75
C SER A 125 -13.88 7.04 -1.93
N VAL A 126 -13.41 6.71 -3.15
CA VAL A 126 -11.99 6.62 -3.47
C VAL A 126 -11.64 7.66 -4.53
N ILE A 127 -10.60 8.45 -4.26
CA ILE A 127 -10.16 9.55 -5.11
C ILE A 127 -8.66 9.39 -5.37
N VAL A 128 -8.23 9.60 -6.60
CA VAL A 128 -6.81 9.71 -6.93
C VAL A 128 -6.47 11.14 -7.32
N SER A 129 -5.37 11.65 -6.77
CA SER A 129 -4.87 13.00 -7.07
C SER A 129 -3.40 13.12 -6.69
N GLU A 130 -2.57 13.67 -7.57
CA GLU A 130 -1.19 14.03 -7.24
C GLU A 130 -1.16 15.21 -6.24
N LYS A 131 -2.08 16.16 -6.38
CA LYS A 131 -2.30 17.28 -5.46
C LYS A 131 -3.32 16.85 -4.40
N ARG A 132 -2.83 16.33 -3.26
CA ARG A 132 -3.68 15.79 -2.19
C ARG A 132 -4.71 16.81 -1.67
N GLU A 133 -4.34 18.09 -1.66
CA GLU A 133 -5.23 19.19 -1.28
C GLU A 133 -6.53 19.18 -2.11
N LEU A 134 -6.41 19.09 -3.44
CA LEU A 134 -7.58 18.99 -4.32
C LEU A 134 -8.41 17.72 -4.05
N GLY A 135 -7.73 16.61 -3.75
CA GLY A 135 -8.40 15.38 -3.37
C GLY A 135 -9.22 15.52 -2.09
N VAL A 136 -8.67 16.21 -1.06
CA VAL A 136 -9.39 16.46 0.20
C VAL A 136 -10.60 17.36 -0.04
N LEU A 137 -10.44 18.46 -0.81
CA LEU A 137 -11.57 19.33 -1.15
C LEU A 137 -12.66 18.57 -1.89
N LYS A 138 -12.29 17.70 -2.84
CA LYS A 138 -13.27 16.86 -3.54
C LYS A 138 -13.94 15.86 -2.63
N ALA A 139 -13.23 15.28 -1.67
CA ALA A 139 -13.81 14.39 -0.66
C ALA A 139 -14.88 15.11 0.18
N LEU A 140 -14.61 16.37 0.58
CA LEU A 140 -15.59 17.21 1.29
C LEU A 140 -16.84 17.47 0.45
N GLU A 141 -16.68 17.81 -0.84
CA GLU A 141 -17.82 17.97 -1.77
C GLU A 141 -18.67 16.71 -1.90
N LEU A 142 -18.06 15.52 -1.77
CA LEU A 142 -18.74 14.24 -1.80
C LEU A 142 -19.35 13.83 -0.44
N GLY A 143 -19.28 14.72 0.56
CA GLY A 143 -19.86 14.51 1.88
C GLY A 143 -19.00 13.67 2.83
N ALA A 144 -17.69 13.55 2.57
CA ALA A 144 -16.81 12.83 3.49
C ALA A 144 -16.61 13.64 4.78
N LYS A 145 -16.74 12.95 5.93
CA LYS A 145 -16.45 13.49 7.26
C LYS A 145 -15.10 13.01 7.81
N ILE A 146 -14.54 11.96 7.24
CA ILE A 146 -13.23 11.40 7.59
C ILE A 146 -12.47 11.10 6.31
N VAL A 147 -11.19 11.47 6.26
CA VAL A 147 -10.34 11.22 5.10
C VAL A 147 -9.12 10.41 5.49
N PHE A 148 -8.89 9.31 4.80
CA PHE A 148 -7.63 8.57 4.83
C PHE A 148 -6.75 8.98 3.66
N LEU A 149 -5.50 9.33 3.95
CA LEU A 149 -4.50 9.66 2.94
C LEU A 149 -3.53 8.48 2.79
N ASP A 150 -3.57 7.83 1.65
CA ASP A 150 -2.56 6.84 1.29
C ASP A 150 -1.26 7.56 0.89
N ASP A 151 -0.20 7.29 1.68
CA ASP A 151 1.12 7.94 1.57
C ASP A 151 1.08 9.47 1.76
N GLY A 152 0.33 9.93 2.80
CA GLY A 152 0.10 11.36 3.09
C GLY A 152 1.18 12.03 3.95
N PHE A 153 2.16 11.32 4.51
CA PHE A 153 3.11 11.84 5.50
C PHE A 153 3.94 13.04 5.02
N ARG A 154 4.15 13.17 3.71
CA ARG A 154 4.94 14.25 3.10
C ARG A 154 4.20 15.58 2.99
N PHE A 155 2.89 15.58 3.19
CA PHE A 155 2.06 16.78 3.14
C PHE A 155 2.00 17.44 4.52
N ASN A 156 2.07 18.77 4.55
CA ASN A 156 1.99 19.54 5.79
C ASN A 156 0.52 19.89 6.10
N PHE A 157 -0.30 18.86 6.33
CA PHE A 157 -1.68 19.02 6.73
C PHE A 157 -1.82 18.85 8.24
N ASN A 158 -2.87 19.42 8.82
CA ASN A 158 -3.29 19.06 10.16
C ASN A 158 -3.89 17.64 10.10
N GLN A 159 -3.05 16.63 10.29
CA GLN A 159 -3.38 15.23 10.07
C GLN A 159 -2.75 14.32 11.15
N PHE A 160 -3.39 13.20 11.39
CA PHE A 160 -2.88 12.14 12.26
C PHE A 160 -1.97 11.21 11.46
N ASN A 161 -0.67 11.25 11.73
CA ASN A 161 0.32 10.50 11.01
C ASN A 161 0.54 9.10 11.59
N LEU A 162 0.16 8.06 10.84
CA LEU A 162 0.48 6.66 11.08
C LEU A 162 1.62 6.25 10.15
N LEU A 163 2.73 5.81 10.70
CA LEU A 163 3.84 5.29 9.91
C LEU A 163 4.03 3.80 10.14
N LEU A 164 3.83 3.02 9.08
CA LEU A 164 4.13 1.60 9.09
C LEU A 164 5.64 1.38 9.00
N LYS A 165 6.18 0.69 9.99
CA LYS A 165 7.58 0.29 10.03
C LYS A 165 7.72 -1.10 9.40
N PRO A 166 8.69 -1.32 8.48
CA PRO A 166 8.89 -2.63 7.89
C PRO A 166 9.32 -3.64 8.97
N LYS A 167 8.80 -4.88 8.87
CA LYS A 167 9.21 -5.99 9.76
C LYS A 167 10.71 -6.26 9.64
N ILE A 168 11.22 -6.29 8.41
CA ILE A 168 12.64 -6.41 8.10
C ILE A 168 13.11 -5.04 7.62
N PRO A 169 13.91 -4.32 8.44
CA PRO A 169 14.45 -3.03 8.02
C PRO A 169 15.53 -3.21 6.95
N PRO A 170 15.73 -2.23 6.06
CA PRO A 170 16.90 -2.18 5.19
C PRO A 170 18.19 -2.26 5.97
N TYR A 171 19.23 -2.85 5.36
CA TYR A 171 20.54 -3.05 6.00
C TYR A 171 21.16 -1.75 6.52
N TYR A 172 21.11 -0.68 5.71
CA TYR A 172 21.52 0.66 6.12
C TYR A 172 20.31 1.60 6.24
N PRO A 173 20.28 2.46 7.27
CA PRO A 173 19.22 3.45 7.48
C PRO A 173 19.41 4.71 6.61
N PHE A 174 19.96 4.55 5.40
CA PHE A 174 20.25 5.65 4.50
C PHE A 174 19.05 5.94 3.57
N CYS A 175 18.98 7.19 3.12
CA CYS A 175 18.04 7.56 2.08
C CYS A 175 18.52 7.09 0.70
N LEU A 176 17.64 7.14 -0.29
CA LEU A 176 17.98 6.89 -1.69
C LEU A 176 19.12 7.85 -2.13
N PRO A 177 20.07 7.39 -2.97
CA PRO A 177 20.18 6.06 -3.57
C PRO A 177 20.95 5.02 -2.75
N SER A 178 21.65 5.39 -1.68
CA SER A 178 22.47 4.47 -0.87
C SER A 178 21.67 3.53 0.00
N GLY A 179 20.44 3.86 0.33
CA GLY A 179 19.53 3.05 1.12
C GLY A 179 18.12 3.15 0.56
N LEU A 180 17.18 2.48 1.22
CA LEU A 180 15.80 2.37 0.74
C LEU A 180 14.87 3.47 1.31
N TYR A 181 15.37 4.32 2.20
CA TYR A 181 14.55 5.34 2.83
C TYR A 181 14.29 6.51 1.89
N ARG A 182 13.02 6.96 1.86
CA ARG A 182 12.56 8.16 1.12
C ARG A 182 12.58 9.40 2.01
N GLU A 183 12.61 9.20 3.31
CA GLU A 183 12.69 10.22 4.36
C GLU A 183 13.69 9.76 5.41
N SER A 184 14.27 10.69 6.17
CA SER A 184 15.15 10.32 7.29
C SER A 184 14.46 9.37 8.26
N ILE A 185 15.17 8.37 8.76
CA ILE A 185 14.67 7.47 9.82
C ILE A 185 14.25 8.27 11.07
N LYS A 186 14.83 9.44 11.29
CA LYS A 186 14.45 10.35 12.38
C LYS A 186 12.99 10.82 12.29
N SER A 187 12.41 10.80 11.09
CA SER A 187 11.01 11.20 10.84
C SER A 187 9.99 10.27 11.50
N TYR A 188 10.38 9.07 11.95
CA TYR A 188 9.50 8.28 12.82
C TYR A 188 9.11 9.01 14.12
N LYS A 189 9.97 9.91 14.62
CA LYS A 189 9.66 10.71 15.81
C LYS A 189 8.56 11.77 15.58
N GLU A 190 8.26 12.07 14.33
CA GLU A 190 7.24 13.06 13.94
C GLU A 190 5.87 12.38 13.69
N ALA A 191 5.82 11.06 13.73
CA ALA A 191 4.58 10.31 13.62
C ALA A 191 3.81 10.32 14.96
N HIS A 192 2.49 10.38 14.87
CA HIS A 192 1.60 10.20 16.02
C HIS A 192 1.58 8.74 16.48
N LEU A 193 1.70 7.81 15.51
CA LEU A 193 1.85 6.38 15.76
C LEU A 193 2.89 5.80 14.80
N VAL A 194 3.79 4.99 15.34
CA VAL A 194 4.65 4.09 14.56
C VAL A 194 4.14 2.68 14.79
N ILE A 195 3.74 2.02 13.72
CA ILE A 195 3.07 0.72 13.73
C ILE A 195 4.01 -0.33 13.17
N THR A 196 4.24 -1.38 13.92
CA THR A 196 5.15 -2.48 13.58
C THR A 196 4.39 -3.80 13.50
N GLU A 197 4.64 -4.56 12.44
CA GLU A 197 4.12 -5.92 12.30
C GLU A 197 4.58 -6.82 13.45
N ASP A 198 3.75 -7.79 13.84
CA ASP A 198 3.90 -8.72 14.97
C ASP A 198 3.77 -8.09 16.36
N LYS A 199 3.85 -6.76 16.46
CA LYS A 199 3.66 -6.04 17.72
C LYS A 199 2.30 -5.33 17.76
N ASP A 200 1.99 -4.59 16.73
CA ASP A 200 0.83 -3.69 16.67
C ASP A 200 -0.26 -4.23 15.75
N TYR A 201 0.10 -5.14 14.86
CA TYR A 201 -0.82 -5.91 14.03
C TYR A 201 -0.20 -7.23 13.56
N GLN A 202 -1.05 -8.18 13.23
CA GLN A 202 -0.67 -9.46 12.63
C GLN A 202 -1.29 -9.61 11.24
N ARG A 203 -0.60 -10.36 10.36
CA ARG A 203 -1.12 -10.74 9.05
C ARG A 203 -1.78 -12.10 9.16
N ILE A 204 -3.07 -12.13 8.87
CA ILE A 204 -3.82 -13.37 8.75
C ILE A 204 -4.12 -13.57 7.28
N THR A 205 -3.80 -14.75 6.77
CA THR A 205 -4.10 -15.11 5.41
C THR A 205 -5.16 -16.21 5.35
N SER A 206 -5.99 -16.12 4.34
CA SER A 206 -6.96 -17.17 4.01
C SER A 206 -7.00 -17.33 2.49
N ILE A 207 -7.38 -18.52 2.03
CA ILE A 207 -7.54 -18.78 0.60
C ILE A 207 -9.02 -18.99 0.33
N SER A 208 -9.58 -18.18 -0.56
CA SER A 208 -10.92 -18.42 -1.10
C SER A 208 -10.85 -19.41 -2.25
N HIS A 209 -11.76 -20.37 -2.26
CA HIS A 209 -11.85 -21.44 -3.26
C HIS A 209 -10.52 -22.21 -3.42
N PRO A 210 -9.93 -22.75 -2.32
CA PRO A 210 -8.71 -23.54 -2.41
C PRO A 210 -8.98 -24.83 -3.19
N THR A 211 -7.98 -25.27 -3.94
CA THR A 211 -8.00 -26.54 -4.69
C THR A 211 -6.78 -27.39 -4.36
N GLU A 212 -6.79 -28.65 -4.78
CA GLU A 212 -5.74 -29.60 -4.43
C GLU A 212 -4.38 -29.30 -5.06
N ARG A 213 -4.36 -28.59 -6.20
CA ARG A 213 -3.13 -28.28 -6.94
C ARG A 213 -3.18 -26.86 -7.46
N MET A 214 -2.59 -25.94 -6.72
CA MET A 214 -2.60 -24.52 -7.04
C MET A 214 -1.29 -24.07 -7.70
N LEU A 215 -1.38 -23.27 -8.76
CA LEU A 215 -0.26 -22.58 -9.39
C LEU A 215 -0.23 -21.14 -8.89
N LEU A 216 0.75 -20.78 -8.05
CA LEU A 216 0.88 -19.39 -7.59
C LEU A 216 1.32 -18.49 -8.73
N VAL A 217 0.55 -17.42 -8.97
CA VAL A 217 0.83 -16.36 -9.96
C VAL A 217 0.78 -15.02 -9.27
N THR A 218 1.87 -14.26 -9.30
CA THR A 218 1.89 -12.96 -8.64
C THR A 218 2.88 -11.99 -9.29
N ALA A 219 2.50 -10.70 -9.31
CA ALA A 219 3.28 -9.56 -9.78
C ALA A 219 3.38 -8.47 -8.69
N ILE A 220 3.73 -8.90 -7.47
CA ILE A 220 3.97 -8.00 -6.33
C ILE A 220 5.47 -7.72 -6.16
N ALA A 221 5.83 -6.58 -5.59
CA ALA A 221 7.22 -6.11 -5.43
C ALA A 221 8.15 -7.08 -4.67
N ASN A 222 7.62 -7.89 -3.75
CA ASN A 222 8.40 -8.86 -2.97
C ASN A 222 7.61 -10.17 -2.79
N PRO A 223 7.63 -11.05 -3.81
CA PRO A 223 6.83 -12.27 -3.80
C PRO A 223 7.30 -13.30 -2.78
N SER A 224 8.57 -13.32 -2.38
CA SER A 224 9.10 -14.24 -1.36
C SER A 224 8.43 -14.08 0.01
N ARG A 225 7.81 -12.94 0.28
CA ARG A 225 7.01 -12.74 1.50
C ARG A 225 5.78 -13.64 1.59
N LEU A 226 5.29 -14.12 0.46
CA LEU A 226 4.14 -15.03 0.43
C LEU A 226 4.51 -16.42 0.91
N ASP A 227 5.77 -16.82 0.81
CA ASP A 227 6.22 -18.19 1.10
C ASP A 227 5.81 -18.69 2.49
N ALA A 228 5.82 -17.80 3.49
CA ALA A 228 5.39 -18.13 4.85
C ALA A 228 3.88 -18.42 4.98
N PHE A 229 3.09 -18.09 3.97
CA PHE A 229 1.63 -18.19 3.97
C PHE A 229 1.08 -19.16 2.92
N LEU A 230 1.97 -19.77 2.12
CA LEU A 230 1.55 -20.69 1.07
C LEU A 230 1.29 -22.08 1.64
N PRO A 231 0.18 -22.70 1.27
CA PRO A 231 -0.11 -24.06 1.65
C PRO A 231 0.69 -25.07 0.80
N LYS A 232 0.68 -26.35 1.21
CA LYS A 232 1.40 -27.43 0.54
C LYS A 232 0.87 -27.75 -0.87
N GLU A 233 -0.36 -27.39 -1.12
CA GLU A 233 -1.08 -27.56 -2.39
C GLU A 233 -0.56 -26.67 -3.51
N VAL A 234 0.35 -25.74 -3.22
CA VAL A 234 1.02 -24.91 -4.24
C VAL A 234 2.11 -25.72 -4.92
N VAL A 235 1.84 -26.17 -6.15
CA VAL A 235 2.72 -27.06 -6.92
C VAL A 235 3.83 -26.31 -7.67
N LYS A 236 3.61 -25.03 -8.03
CA LYS A 236 4.59 -24.17 -8.70
C LYS A 236 4.31 -22.70 -8.42
N LYS A 237 5.34 -21.87 -8.56
CA LYS A 237 5.28 -20.42 -8.33
C LYS A 237 5.78 -19.69 -9.58
N LEU A 238 4.97 -18.78 -10.11
CA LEU A 238 5.33 -17.88 -11.20
C LEU A 238 5.39 -16.44 -10.68
N TYR A 239 6.57 -15.87 -10.70
CA TYR A 239 6.82 -14.51 -10.24
C TYR A 239 7.04 -13.59 -11.45
N PHE A 240 6.22 -12.57 -11.56
CA PHE A 240 6.32 -11.53 -12.56
C PHE A 240 6.91 -10.24 -11.96
N ARG A 241 7.32 -9.31 -12.81
CA ARG A 241 7.76 -7.98 -12.35
C ARG A 241 6.61 -7.27 -11.66
N ASP A 242 6.94 -6.45 -10.65
CA ASP A 242 5.92 -5.66 -9.94
C ASP A 242 5.09 -4.84 -10.95
N HIS A 243 3.77 -4.88 -10.78
CA HIS A 243 2.77 -4.29 -11.66
C HIS A 243 2.70 -4.86 -13.10
N ALA A 244 3.41 -5.92 -13.45
CA ALA A 244 3.28 -6.54 -14.76
C ALA A 244 1.84 -7.00 -15.03
N LEU A 245 1.41 -6.91 -16.27
CA LEU A 245 0.25 -7.64 -16.78
C LEU A 245 0.64 -9.11 -16.96
N PHE A 246 -0.33 -9.98 -16.87
CA PHE A 246 -0.13 -11.42 -17.07
C PHE A 246 -0.32 -11.81 -18.52
N ASP A 247 0.59 -12.62 -19.02
CA ASP A 247 0.46 -13.31 -20.30
C ASP A 247 -0.47 -14.52 -20.09
N LEU A 248 -1.70 -14.45 -20.57
CA LEU A 248 -2.70 -15.49 -20.36
C LEU A 248 -2.33 -16.80 -21.07
N GLU A 249 -1.68 -16.75 -22.23
CA GLU A 249 -1.23 -17.94 -22.95
C GLU A 249 -0.14 -18.69 -22.15
N LEU A 250 0.80 -17.92 -21.56
CA LEU A 250 1.79 -18.48 -20.66
C LEU A 250 1.15 -19.11 -19.43
N LEU A 251 0.15 -18.45 -18.83
CA LEU A 251 -0.56 -18.99 -17.66
C LEU A 251 -1.30 -20.27 -17.99
N GLU A 252 -2.00 -20.36 -19.11
CA GLU A 252 -2.68 -21.58 -19.56
C GLU A 252 -1.69 -22.72 -19.79
N LYS A 253 -0.58 -22.46 -20.50
CA LYS A 253 0.47 -23.43 -20.71
C LYS A 253 1.02 -24.00 -19.39
N GLU A 254 1.38 -23.11 -18.46
CA GLU A 254 1.93 -23.50 -17.16
C GLU A 254 0.88 -24.22 -16.29
N PHE A 255 -0.38 -23.81 -16.38
CA PHE A 255 -1.50 -24.45 -15.69
C PHE A 255 -1.64 -25.94 -16.07
N TYR A 256 -1.71 -26.22 -17.37
CA TYR A 256 -1.86 -27.59 -17.86
C TYR A 256 -0.57 -28.42 -17.69
N GLN A 257 0.60 -27.84 -17.91
CA GLN A 257 1.88 -28.56 -17.73
C GLN A 257 2.12 -29.03 -16.29
N ASN A 258 1.61 -28.30 -15.30
CA ASN A 258 1.77 -28.66 -13.89
C ASN A 258 0.54 -29.40 -13.31
N ASN A 259 -0.45 -29.77 -14.15
CA ASN A 259 -1.71 -30.35 -13.73
C ASN A 259 -2.34 -29.53 -12.59
N ALA A 260 -2.31 -28.20 -12.69
CA ALA A 260 -2.94 -27.32 -11.72
C ALA A 260 -4.46 -27.37 -11.84
N THR A 261 -5.16 -27.18 -10.74
CA THR A 261 -6.62 -27.14 -10.67
C THR A 261 -7.15 -25.72 -10.43
N SER A 262 -6.28 -24.80 -10.01
CA SER A 262 -6.55 -23.36 -9.99
C SER A 262 -5.27 -22.53 -10.04
N LEU A 263 -5.40 -21.26 -10.45
CA LEU A 263 -4.37 -20.26 -10.25
C LEU A 263 -4.56 -19.63 -8.86
N LEU A 264 -3.55 -19.69 -8.01
CA LEU A 264 -3.54 -18.97 -6.74
C LEU A 264 -2.98 -17.57 -6.96
N VAL A 265 -3.80 -16.56 -6.73
CA VAL A 265 -3.44 -15.15 -6.96
C VAL A 265 -3.68 -14.31 -5.71
N THR A 266 -2.96 -13.19 -5.57
CA THR A 266 -3.26 -12.23 -4.50
C THR A 266 -4.48 -11.38 -4.87
N SER A 267 -5.13 -10.75 -3.89
CA SER A 267 -6.21 -9.81 -4.17
C SER A 267 -5.78 -8.63 -5.07
N LYS A 268 -4.50 -8.24 -5.03
CA LYS A 268 -3.92 -7.21 -5.92
C LYS A 268 -3.80 -7.71 -7.35
N ASP A 269 -3.46 -8.98 -7.55
CA ASP A 269 -3.26 -9.56 -8.86
C ASP A 269 -4.58 -10.00 -9.51
N LEU A 270 -5.58 -10.33 -8.69
CA LEU A 270 -6.92 -10.74 -9.15
C LEU A 270 -7.55 -9.71 -10.10
N VAL A 271 -7.35 -8.42 -9.83
CA VAL A 271 -7.90 -7.34 -10.66
C VAL A 271 -7.35 -7.33 -12.09
N LYS A 272 -6.21 -7.99 -12.32
CA LYS A 272 -5.55 -8.11 -13.65
C LYS A 272 -5.98 -9.33 -14.44
N LEU A 273 -6.81 -10.19 -13.86
CA LEU A 273 -7.23 -11.48 -14.43
C LEU A 273 -8.73 -11.52 -14.71
N GLN A 274 -9.35 -10.38 -15.01
CA GLN A 274 -10.78 -10.28 -15.30
C GLN A 274 -11.19 -11.10 -16.53
N ASP A 275 -10.29 -11.20 -17.52
CA ASP A 275 -10.51 -11.95 -18.77
C ASP A 275 -9.94 -13.38 -18.72
N CYS A 276 -9.50 -13.85 -17.54
CA CYS A 276 -8.96 -15.19 -17.37
C CYS A 276 -10.08 -16.21 -17.15
N ASN A 277 -10.13 -17.24 -18.00
CA ASN A 277 -11.13 -18.30 -17.90
C ASN A 277 -10.71 -19.49 -17.02
N LEU A 278 -9.48 -19.49 -16.48
CA LEU A 278 -9.02 -20.54 -15.59
C LEU A 278 -9.62 -20.40 -14.18
N PRO A 279 -9.82 -21.52 -13.46
CA PRO A 279 -10.27 -21.45 -12.07
C PRO A 279 -9.31 -20.64 -11.20
N LEU A 280 -9.83 -19.72 -10.38
CA LEU A 280 -9.05 -18.84 -9.53
C LEU A 280 -9.23 -19.17 -8.05
N SER A 281 -8.13 -19.33 -7.35
CA SER A 281 -8.03 -19.30 -5.89
C SER A 281 -7.43 -17.97 -5.46
N VAL A 282 -7.96 -17.33 -4.43
CA VAL A 282 -7.51 -16.01 -4.02
C VAL A 282 -6.88 -16.05 -2.62
N LEU A 283 -5.60 -15.74 -2.56
CA LEU A 283 -4.90 -15.51 -1.29
C LEU A 283 -5.30 -14.13 -0.75
N LYS A 284 -6.18 -14.15 0.24
CA LYS A 284 -6.67 -12.95 0.94
C LYS A 284 -5.77 -12.65 2.11
N LEU A 285 -5.41 -11.39 2.25
CA LEU A 285 -4.69 -10.86 3.40
C LEU A 285 -5.64 -10.02 4.24
N LYS A 286 -5.77 -10.36 5.51
CA LYS A 286 -6.44 -9.57 6.53
C LYS A 286 -5.42 -9.13 7.58
N LEU A 287 -5.59 -7.96 8.17
CA LEU A 287 -4.77 -7.51 9.28
C LEU A 287 -5.61 -7.56 10.56
N GLU A 288 -5.08 -8.20 11.57
CA GLU A 288 -5.61 -8.10 12.93
C GLU A 288 -4.83 -7.02 13.67
N ILE A 289 -5.49 -5.88 13.90
CA ILE A 289 -4.87 -4.68 14.46
C ILE A 289 -5.12 -4.63 15.96
N CYS A 290 -4.09 -4.37 16.74
CA CYS A 290 -4.18 -4.24 18.20
C CYS A 290 -5.21 -3.17 18.58
N PRO A 291 -6.16 -3.47 19.52
CA PRO A 291 -7.20 -2.53 19.95
C PRO A 291 -6.68 -1.15 20.36
N LYS A 292 -5.52 -1.10 21.03
CA LYS A 292 -4.88 0.18 21.44
C LYS A 292 -4.57 1.12 20.27
N ILE A 293 -4.27 0.57 19.08
CA ILE A 293 -4.04 1.38 17.88
C ILE A 293 -5.36 1.98 17.41
N LEU A 294 -6.41 1.16 17.36
CA LEU A 294 -7.75 1.59 16.98
C LEU A 294 -8.29 2.66 17.93
N GLU A 295 -8.17 2.47 19.23
CA GLU A 295 -8.57 3.45 20.25
C GLU A 295 -7.87 4.81 20.08
N ARG A 296 -6.61 4.83 19.67
CA ARG A 296 -5.89 6.09 19.41
C ARG A 296 -6.38 6.80 18.16
N ILE A 297 -6.76 6.05 17.11
CA ILE A 297 -7.37 6.60 15.93
C ILE A 297 -8.76 7.16 16.25
N ASP A 298 -9.58 6.38 16.97
CA ASP A 298 -10.93 6.77 17.42
C ASP A 298 -10.88 8.05 18.26
N ARG A 299 -9.94 8.13 19.20
CA ARG A 299 -9.76 9.34 20.05
C ARG A 299 -9.41 10.57 19.22
N TYR A 300 -8.57 10.41 18.19
CA TYR A 300 -8.25 11.52 17.29
C TYR A 300 -9.49 11.96 16.49
N ILE A 301 -10.24 11.03 15.94
CA ILE A 301 -11.47 11.35 15.19
C ILE A 301 -12.47 12.07 16.08
N LEU A 302 -12.70 11.57 17.30
CA LEU A 302 -13.61 12.17 18.28
C LEU A 302 -13.14 13.53 18.80
N SER A 303 -11.88 13.90 18.64
CA SER A 303 -11.38 15.23 19.02
C SER A 303 -11.83 16.34 18.06
N TYR A 304 -12.34 15.98 16.88
CA TYR A 304 -12.95 16.95 15.97
C TYR A 304 -14.43 17.15 16.36
N PRO A 305 -14.89 18.40 16.44
CA PRO A 305 -16.30 18.65 16.68
C PRO A 305 -17.11 18.00 15.58
N CYS A 306 -17.98 17.07 15.92
CA CYS A 306 -19.01 16.60 15.01
C CYS A 306 -19.72 17.82 14.45
N ASN A 307 -19.78 17.97 13.14
CA ASN A 307 -20.69 18.89 12.49
C ASN A 307 -22.13 18.37 12.64
N THR A 308 -22.59 18.27 13.87
CA THR A 308 -23.98 18.09 14.24
C THR A 308 -24.68 19.44 14.16
N LYS A 309 -24.65 20.05 12.96
CA LYS A 309 -25.64 21.05 12.59
C LYS A 309 -26.24 20.55 11.29
N GLU A 310 -27.22 19.70 11.44
CA GLU A 310 -28.32 19.45 10.49
C GLU A 310 -29.02 18.17 10.92
N HIS A 311 -29.87 18.28 11.92
CA HIS A 311 -31.10 17.52 12.15
C HIS A 311 -31.70 18.04 13.45
N LEU A 312 -32.32 19.21 13.38
CA LEU A 312 -33.47 19.64 14.17
C LEU A 312 -34.55 20.08 13.19
#